data_0e6bd65171ef3e2edcc3e7cfa7d207fe
#
_entry.id   0e6bd65171ef3e2edcc3e7cfa7d207fe
#
_cell.length_a   1.000
_cell.length_b   1.000
_cell.length_c   1.000
_cell.angle_alpha   90.00
_cell.angle_beta   90.00
_cell.angle_gamma   90.00
#
_symmetry.space_group_name_H-M   'P 1'
#
loop_
_entity.id
_entity.type
_entity.pdbx_description
1 polymer ?
#
loop_
_entity_poly.entity_id
_entity_poly.type
_entity_poly.pdbx_seq_one_letter_code
_entity_poly.pdbx_strand_id
1 'polypeptide(L)'
;LTFLGSGGQGIGVITKLSSPVVSGTFLATITLAMGASSGPRFYGDAPDEHHAWAVHDGNRPQPVRVVPGTFSSQERAGKPPADAVVLFDGTDLSGWTNDKGEAAGWAVRDGYMEVVPGKGEIRTREQFGDCQLHIEYAAPAKVEGDSQGRGNSGVFLMGRLEIQVLDSYDNVTYADGHAGAYYGVNPPLALPLNPPGKFQVYDIVFRRPVYRGDEVVDPGYVTVFMNGVLVQDHTALEGSGGHMGRSRPGPFPEKGYLSLQDHGNPTRFRNVWYRPLPPRSSEGGTDGWLSTEAAMAKRQETAAALREAAKGAANSADPVPEMLALMESLVYAPDEAAMARAVELAQGYVASVKRLAGAELQGRKDQVKQLNDVFKYLLKWKVVEAPFGPQEALERMIEQQGWNKRNGR
;
A
#
# COMPACT_ATOMS: atom_id res chain seq x y z
N LEU A 1 -62.27 16.52 55.75
CA LEU A 1 -62.75 15.16 55.99
C LEU A 1 -61.84 14.20 55.31
N THR A 2 -60.77 13.70 55.94
CA THR A 2 -60.58 12.41 56.62
C THR A 2 -60.82 11.17 55.70
N PHE A 3 -59.82 10.40 55.39
CA PHE A 3 -59.29 9.11 55.81
C PHE A 3 -58.41 8.52 54.73
N LEU A 4 -57.10 8.30 54.98
CA LEU A 4 -56.32 7.10 55.34
C LEU A 4 -56.41 5.89 54.40
N GLY A 5 -55.22 5.43 54.00
CA GLY A 5 -54.92 4.04 53.60
C GLY A 5 -53.72 3.96 52.71
N SER A 6 -52.57 3.91 53.24
CA SER A 6 -51.52 2.88 53.37
C SER A 6 -51.12 2.07 52.07
N GLY A 7 -49.93 2.26 51.63
CA GLY A 7 -48.88 1.25 51.73
C GLY A 7 -48.27 0.85 50.42
N GLY A 8 -46.95 0.92 50.31
CA GLY A 8 -46.25 0.19 49.29
C GLY A 8 -45.00 0.89 48.75
N GLN A 9 -43.88 0.78 49.47
CA GLN A 9 -42.56 1.18 48.99
C GLN A 9 -42.12 0.22 47.89
N GLY A 10 -41.69 0.78 46.75
CA GLY A 10 -40.94 0.08 45.75
C GLY A 10 -39.78 0.95 45.31
N ILE A 11 -38.62 0.77 45.94
CA ILE A 11 -37.39 1.44 45.55
C ILE A 11 -36.86 0.75 44.27
N GLY A 12 -37.11 1.34 43.12
CA GLY A 12 -36.50 0.95 41.86
C GLY A 12 -35.10 1.56 41.75
N VAL A 13 -34.08 0.75 42.04
CA VAL A 13 -32.67 1.08 41.75
C VAL A 13 -32.49 1.07 40.26
N ILE A 14 -32.34 2.24 39.64
CA ILE A 14 -31.93 2.39 38.27
C ILE A 14 -30.39 2.23 38.24
N THR A 15 -29.94 1.03 38.00
CA THR A 15 -28.53 0.76 37.64
C THR A 15 -28.26 1.32 36.24
N LYS A 16 -27.54 2.44 36.18
CA LYS A 16 -26.91 2.91 34.94
C LYS A 16 -25.86 1.88 34.53
N LEU A 17 -26.15 1.09 33.53
CA LEU A 17 -25.16 0.30 32.80
C LEU A 17 -24.29 1.27 31.98
N SER A 18 -23.12 1.57 32.49
CA SER A 18 -22.04 2.19 31.73
C SER A 18 -21.44 1.12 30.81
N SER A 19 -21.70 1.20 29.53
CA SER A 19 -21.01 0.42 28.51
C SER A 19 -19.55 0.86 28.46
N PRO A 20 -18.57 -0.06 28.55
CA PRO A 20 -17.18 0.30 28.31
C PRO A 20 -16.99 0.57 26.82
N VAL A 21 -16.54 1.78 26.49
CA VAL A 21 -15.96 2.08 25.18
C VAL A 21 -14.68 1.25 25.06
N VAL A 22 -14.79 0.14 24.37
CA VAL A 22 -13.60 -0.63 23.95
C VAL A 22 -12.96 0.13 22.80
N SER A 23 -11.93 0.91 23.10
CA SER A 23 -10.98 1.41 22.12
C SER A 23 -10.23 0.20 21.55
N GLY A 24 -10.79 -0.42 20.55
CA GLY A 24 -10.14 -1.46 19.77
C GLY A 24 -9.12 -0.83 18.84
N THR A 25 -7.87 -0.82 19.26
CA THR A 25 -6.75 -0.65 18.34
C THR A 25 -6.77 -1.85 17.40
N PHE A 26 -7.36 -1.70 16.22
CA PHE A 26 -7.22 -2.68 15.15
C PHE A 26 -5.77 -2.61 14.65
N LEU A 27 -4.87 -3.33 15.31
CA LEU A 27 -3.68 -3.84 14.64
C LEU A 27 -4.21 -4.83 13.59
N ALA A 28 -4.31 -4.38 12.35
CA ALA A 28 -4.46 -5.27 11.21
C ALA A 28 -3.14 -6.06 11.10
N THR A 29 -3.04 -7.15 11.84
CA THR A 29 -2.11 -8.22 11.51
C THR A 29 -2.55 -8.72 10.14
N ILE A 30 -1.87 -8.26 9.09
CA ILE A 30 -1.92 -8.90 7.78
C ILE A 30 -1.31 -10.29 8.00
N THR A 31 -2.13 -11.23 8.42
CA THR A 31 -1.81 -12.65 8.29
C THR A 31 -1.78 -12.87 6.79
N LEU A 32 -0.56 -12.91 6.20
CA LEU A 32 -0.39 -13.47 4.88
C LEU A 32 -0.94 -14.90 4.95
N ALA A 33 -2.21 -15.05 4.62
CA ALA A 33 -2.72 -16.35 4.23
C ALA A 33 -1.99 -16.67 2.92
N MET A 34 -0.90 -17.43 3.01
CA MET A 34 -0.32 -18.08 1.84
C MET A 34 -1.38 -19.05 1.31
N GLY A 35 -2.32 -18.52 0.50
CA GLY A 35 -3.14 -19.34 -0.36
C GLY A 35 -2.18 -20.16 -1.20
N ALA A 36 -2.50 -21.44 -1.42
CA ALA A 36 -1.72 -22.31 -2.29
C ALA A 36 -1.36 -21.54 -3.57
N SER A 37 -0.06 -21.37 -3.83
CA SER A 37 0.45 -20.66 -5.00
C SER A 37 -0.26 -21.22 -6.25
N SER A 38 -1.03 -20.36 -6.91
CA SER A 38 -1.75 -20.73 -8.15
C SER A 38 -0.88 -20.52 -9.40
N GLY A 39 0.36 -20.06 -9.22
CA GLY A 39 1.31 -19.77 -10.30
C GLY A 39 2.29 -20.92 -10.57
N PRO A 40 3.01 -20.87 -11.70
CA PRO A 40 4.07 -21.81 -12.00
C PRO A 40 5.18 -21.72 -10.94
N ARG A 41 5.65 -22.87 -10.49
CA ARG A 41 6.84 -23.00 -9.63
C ARG A 41 8.05 -23.33 -10.48
N PHE A 42 9.23 -22.91 -10.04
CA PHE A 42 10.48 -23.16 -10.76
C PHE A 42 10.43 -22.66 -12.21
N TYR A 43 9.97 -21.43 -12.37
CA TYR A 43 9.73 -20.79 -13.65
C TYR A 43 10.32 -19.37 -13.69
N GLY A 44 10.76 -18.94 -14.88
CA GLY A 44 11.36 -17.62 -15.06
C GLY A 44 12.77 -17.50 -14.50
N ASP A 45 13.31 -16.29 -14.49
CA ASP A 45 14.59 -16.01 -13.88
C ASP A 45 14.47 -16.01 -12.36
N ALA A 46 15.44 -16.62 -11.68
CA ALA A 46 15.43 -16.75 -10.24
C ALA A 46 15.58 -15.38 -9.55
N PRO A 47 15.20 -15.27 -8.25
CA PRO A 47 15.49 -14.10 -7.43
C PRO A 47 17.01 -13.80 -7.44
N ASP A 48 17.35 -12.51 -7.39
CA ASP A 48 18.74 -12.05 -7.35
C ASP A 48 18.99 -11.02 -6.24
N GLU A 49 20.09 -10.29 -6.31
CA GLU A 49 20.48 -9.31 -5.29
C GLU A 49 19.53 -8.10 -5.20
N HIS A 50 18.74 -7.83 -6.25
CA HIS A 50 17.80 -6.71 -6.31
C HIS A 50 16.34 -7.12 -6.49
N HIS A 51 16.09 -8.40 -6.74
CA HIS A 51 14.75 -8.95 -7.00
C HIS A 51 14.43 -10.05 -5.99
N ALA A 52 13.42 -9.78 -5.16
CA ALA A 52 13.01 -10.69 -4.10
C ALA A 52 12.28 -11.94 -4.61
N TRP A 53 11.71 -11.89 -5.81
CA TRP A 53 10.93 -12.96 -6.42
C TRP A 53 11.43 -13.28 -7.83
N ALA A 54 11.20 -14.52 -8.25
CA ALA A 54 11.41 -14.92 -9.62
C ALA A 54 10.49 -14.17 -10.59
N VAL A 55 10.82 -14.15 -11.87
CA VAL A 55 9.88 -13.66 -12.88
C VAL A 55 8.66 -14.59 -12.93
N HIS A 56 7.46 -14.02 -12.83
CA HIS A 56 6.18 -14.75 -12.76
C HIS A 56 6.04 -15.67 -11.54
N ASP A 57 6.62 -15.26 -10.43
CA ASP A 57 6.65 -16.01 -9.19
C ASP A 57 5.28 -16.20 -8.56
N GLY A 58 4.89 -17.44 -8.32
CA GLY A 58 3.64 -17.77 -7.64
C GLY A 58 3.60 -17.39 -6.15
N ASN A 59 4.76 -17.18 -5.51
CA ASN A 59 4.85 -16.77 -4.11
C ASN A 59 4.79 -15.25 -3.92
N ARG A 60 4.92 -14.49 -5.02
CA ARG A 60 4.78 -13.03 -4.94
C ARG A 60 3.34 -12.68 -4.55
N PRO A 61 3.15 -11.81 -3.51
CA PRO A 61 1.82 -11.41 -3.07
C PRO A 61 0.97 -10.90 -4.23
N GLN A 62 -0.25 -11.40 -4.33
CA GLN A 62 -1.18 -10.94 -5.36
C GLN A 62 -1.72 -9.56 -5.02
N PRO A 63 -1.97 -8.69 -6.02
CA PRO A 63 -2.57 -7.39 -5.79
C PRO A 63 -3.98 -7.53 -5.20
N VAL A 64 -4.28 -6.66 -4.24
CA VAL A 64 -5.59 -6.63 -3.59
C VAL A 64 -6.65 -6.15 -4.59
N ARG A 65 -7.78 -6.85 -4.65
CA ARG A 65 -8.93 -6.40 -5.44
C ARG A 65 -9.70 -5.32 -4.69
N VAL A 66 -9.76 -4.12 -5.30
CA VAL A 66 -10.48 -2.97 -4.74
C VAL A 66 -11.68 -2.65 -5.63
N VAL A 67 -12.84 -2.39 -5.02
CA VAL A 67 -13.98 -1.83 -5.75
C VAL A 67 -13.68 -0.35 -6.01
N PRO A 68 -13.62 0.10 -7.26
CA PRO A 68 -13.30 1.48 -7.58
C PRO A 68 -14.38 2.45 -7.09
N GLY A 69 -13.97 3.69 -6.81
CA GLY A 69 -14.89 4.78 -6.55
C GLY A 69 -15.64 5.23 -7.81
N THR A 70 -16.37 6.33 -7.68
CA THR A 70 -17.02 6.99 -8.82
C THR A 70 -16.52 8.43 -8.95
N PHE A 71 -16.52 8.96 -10.16
CA PHE A 71 -16.15 10.34 -10.38
C PHE A 71 -17.18 11.32 -9.81
N SER A 72 -16.72 12.47 -9.37
CA SER A 72 -17.55 13.59 -8.96
C SER A 72 -18.04 14.40 -10.16
N SER A 73 -19.19 15.05 -10.00
CA SER A 73 -19.63 16.16 -10.84
C SER A 73 -19.57 17.48 -10.04
N GLN A 74 -19.88 18.60 -10.68
CA GLN A 74 -19.96 19.87 -9.96
C GLN A 74 -21.05 19.87 -8.88
N GLU A 75 -22.14 19.14 -9.10
CA GLU A 75 -23.33 19.09 -8.24
C GLU A 75 -23.22 18.00 -7.15
N ARG A 76 -22.44 16.95 -7.40
CA ARG A 76 -22.39 15.79 -6.51
C ARG A 76 -20.98 15.21 -6.37
N ALA A 77 -20.56 14.99 -5.14
CA ALA A 77 -19.36 14.24 -4.82
C ALA A 77 -19.45 12.78 -5.29
N GLY A 78 -18.35 12.26 -5.80
CA GLY A 78 -18.19 10.84 -6.11
C GLY A 78 -18.11 9.98 -4.85
N LYS A 79 -18.11 8.67 -5.04
CA LYS A 79 -17.87 7.71 -3.96
C LYS A 79 -16.36 7.38 -3.92
N PRO A 80 -15.76 7.29 -2.73
CA PRO A 80 -14.39 6.83 -2.61
C PRO A 80 -14.24 5.35 -2.98
N PRO A 81 -13.04 4.87 -3.32
CA PRO A 81 -12.74 3.44 -3.41
C PRO A 81 -13.03 2.70 -2.11
N ALA A 82 -13.32 1.39 -2.20
CA ALA A 82 -13.76 0.60 -1.05
C ALA A 82 -12.71 0.45 0.07
N ASP A 83 -11.45 0.66 -0.23
CA ASP A 83 -10.32 0.62 0.71
C ASP A 83 -9.83 2.02 1.14
N ALA A 84 -10.58 3.06 0.79
CA ALA A 84 -10.28 4.43 1.23
C ALA A 84 -10.77 4.68 2.65
N VAL A 85 -10.00 5.48 3.39
CA VAL A 85 -10.40 6.06 4.66
C VAL A 85 -11.01 7.43 4.38
N VAL A 86 -12.27 7.61 4.74
CA VAL A 86 -13.00 8.85 4.53
C VAL A 86 -12.69 9.81 5.67
N LEU A 87 -12.18 11.01 5.32
CA LEU A 87 -11.87 12.08 6.25
C LEU A 87 -13.00 13.10 6.36
N PHE A 88 -13.76 13.29 5.27
CA PHE A 88 -14.96 14.12 5.25
C PHE A 88 -15.92 13.65 4.16
N ASP A 89 -17.12 13.29 4.54
CA ASP A 89 -18.19 12.78 3.68
C ASP A 89 -19.31 13.79 3.40
N GLY A 90 -19.18 15.00 3.92
CA GLY A 90 -20.19 16.06 3.77
C GLY A 90 -21.15 16.19 4.93
N THR A 91 -21.03 15.41 6.01
CA THR A 91 -22.01 15.38 7.12
C THR A 91 -21.59 16.23 8.30
N ASP A 92 -20.39 16.05 8.85
CA ASP A 92 -19.92 16.77 10.03
C ASP A 92 -18.38 16.87 10.10
N LEU A 93 -17.87 17.59 11.10
CA LEU A 93 -16.45 17.78 11.38
C LEU A 93 -15.97 16.99 12.61
N SER A 94 -16.63 15.93 13.01
CA SER A 94 -16.23 15.11 14.18
C SER A 94 -14.84 14.50 14.02
N GLY A 95 -14.41 14.22 12.79
CA GLY A 95 -13.06 13.77 12.42
C GLY A 95 -12.00 14.88 12.41
N TRP A 96 -12.35 16.14 12.70
CA TRP A 96 -11.49 17.30 12.61
C TRP A 96 -11.38 18.07 13.93
N THR A 97 -10.28 18.78 14.12
CA THR A 97 -10.04 19.68 15.26
C THR A 97 -9.42 20.99 14.77
N ASN A 98 -9.44 22.00 15.61
CA ASN A 98 -8.58 23.16 15.46
C ASN A 98 -7.12 22.84 15.88
N ASP A 99 -6.23 23.79 15.81
CA ASP A 99 -4.81 23.69 16.23
C ASP A 99 -4.61 23.33 17.71
N LYS A 100 -5.59 23.61 18.56
CA LYS A 100 -5.59 23.30 20.00
C LYS A 100 -6.17 21.91 20.33
N GLY A 101 -6.67 21.18 19.33
CA GLY A 101 -7.33 19.88 19.53
C GLY A 101 -8.80 19.97 19.92
N GLU A 102 -9.40 21.16 19.93
CA GLU A 102 -10.81 21.41 20.17
C GLU A 102 -11.63 21.17 18.89
N ALA A 103 -12.98 21.31 18.98
CA ALA A 103 -13.83 21.16 17.81
C ALA A 103 -13.48 22.16 16.70
N ALA A 104 -13.44 21.70 15.46
CA ALA A 104 -13.21 22.53 14.29
C ALA A 104 -14.33 23.59 14.15
N GLY A 105 -13.96 24.85 13.88
CA GLY A 105 -14.89 25.98 13.85
C GLY A 105 -15.46 26.32 12.47
N TRP A 106 -15.25 25.49 11.44
CA TRP A 106 -15.75 25.71 10.09
C TRP A 106 -17.24 25.33 9.97
N ALA A 107 -17.90 25.86 8.95
CA ALA A 107 -19.31 25.56 8.68
C ALA A 107 -19.44 24.31 7.79
N VAL A 108 -20.46 23.47 8.07
CA VAL A 108 -20.84 22.36 7.19
C VAL A 108 -22.24 22.62 6.65
N ARG A 109 -22.40 22.57 5.34
CA ARG A 109 -23.67 22.72 4.63
C ARG A 109 -23.60 22.14 3.22
N ASP A 110 -24.68 21.69 2.69
CA ASP A 110 -24.83 21.23 1.30
C ASP A 110 -23.76 20.19 0.87
N GLY A 111 -23.26 19.35 1.82
CA GLY A 111 -22.29 18.30 1.54
C GLY A 111 -20.83 18.79 1.44
N TYR A 112 -20.54 20.03 1.84
CA TYR A 112 -19.18 20.57 1.92
C TYR A 112 -18.93 21.25 3.27
N MET A 113 -17.67 21.35 3.65
CA MET A 113 -17.20 22.23 4.72
C MET A 113 -16.65 23.51 4.10
N GLU A 114 -16.88 24.64 4.78
CA GLU A 114 -16.48 25.96 4.34
C GLU A 114 -15.68 26.67 5.43
N VAL A 115 -14.56 27.27 5.04
CA VAL A 115 -13.77 28.13 5.91
C VAL A 115 -14.63 29.24 6.48
N VAL A 116 -14.62 29.37 7.80
CA VAL A 116 -15.18 30.54 8.51
C VAL A 116 -14.00 31.43 8.88
N PRO A 117 -13.84 32.59 8.23
CA PRO A 117 -12.70 33.47 8.42
C PRO A 117 -12.41 33.76 9.90
N GLY A 118 -11.18 33.59 10.32
CA GLY A 118 -10.74 33.84 11.69
C GLY A 118 -11.02 32.72 12.70
N LYS A 119 -11.54 31.56 12.24
CA LYS A 119 -11.68 30.36 13.10
C LYS A 119 -10.42 29.49 13.13
N GLY A 120 -9.42 29.83 12.30
CA GLY A 120 -8.13 29.16 12.21
C GLY A 120 -8.18 27.89 11.34
N GLU A 121 -7.01 27.32 11.15
CA GLU A 121 -6.86 26.05 10.42
C GLU A 121 -7.57 24.90 11.14
N ILE A 122 -7.96 23.89 10.37
CA ILE A 122 -8.47 22.64 10.91
C ILE A 122 -7.54 21.48 10.50
N ARG A 123 -7.49 20.46 11.34
CA ARG A 123 -6.67 19.27 11.10
C ARG A 123 -7.39 17.99 11.43
N THR A 124 -7.06 16.92 10.72
CA THR A 124 -7.65 15.60 10.97
C THR A 124 -7.21 15.05 12.33
N ARG A 125 -8.13 14.32 13.01
CA ARG A 125 -7.78 13.48 14.17
C ARG A 125 -7.02 12.23 13.70
N GLU A 126 -7.41 11.67 12.56
CA GLU A 126 -6.70 10.58 11.88
C GLU A 126 -5.34 11.06 11.41
N GLN A 127 -4.32 10.23 11.65
CA GLN A 127 -2.96 10.49 11.22
C GLN A 127 -2.51 9.38 10.28
N PHE A 128 -1.88 9.76 9.18
CA PHE A 128 -1.42 8.85 8.15
C PHE A 128 -0.08 9.32 7.55
N GLY A 129 0.58 8.42 6.82
CA GLY A 129 1.85 8.70 6.17
C GLY A 129 1.70 8.70 4.65
N ASP A 130 2.44 7.81 4.00
CA ASP A 130 2.41 7.63 2.55
C ASP A 130 0.99 7.31 2.08
N CYS A 131 0.47 8.10 1.13
CA CYS A 131 -0.93 7.98 0.74
C CYS A 131 -1.21 8.41 -0.70
N GLN A 132 -2.34 7.94 -1.22
CA GLN A 132 -3.11 8.60 -2.26
C GLN A 132 -4.19 9.41 -1.54
N LEU A 133 -4.18 10.73 -1.69
CA LEU A 133 -5.18 11.64 -1.13
C LEU A 133 -6.04 12.19 -2.26
N HIS A 134 -7.35 12.22 -2.04
CA HIS A 134 -8.31 12.92 -2.88
C HIS A 134 -8.98 14.02 -2.08
N ILE A 135 -9.06 15.21 -2.64
CA ILE A 135 -9.74 16.35 -2.04
C ILE A 135 -10.30 17.26 -3.13
N GLU A 136 -11.54 17.69 -2.94
CA GLU A 136 -12.17 18.65 -3.83
C GLU A 136 -12.34 19.99 -3.11
N TYR A 137 -11.97 21.08 -3.78
CA TYR A 137 -12.13 22.42 -3.24
C TYR A 137 -12.78 23.37 -4.24
N ALA A 138 -13.42 24.42 -3.74
CA ALA A 138 -13.93 25.51 -4.57
C ALA A 138 -13.61 26.86 -3.93
N ALA A 139 -12.98 27.74 -4.68
CA ALA A 139 -12.87 29.14 -4.30
C ALA A 139 -14.25 29.79 -4.28
N PRO A 140 -14.46 30.90 -3.52
CA PRO A 140 -15.71 31.62 -3.51
C PRO A 140 -16.16 32.03 -4.92
N ALA A 141 -17.47 31.90 -5.23
CA ALA A 141 -18.01 32.30 -6.54
C ALA A 141 -17.91 33.81 -6.78
N LYS A 142 -18.02 34.59 -5.71
CA LYS A 142 -17.76 36.04 -5.76
C LYS A 142 -16.25 36.25 -5.68
N VAL A 143 -15.68 36.80 -6.75
CA VAL A 143 -14.26 37.13 -6.81
C VAL A 143 -14.00 38.36 -5.97
N GLU A 144 -13.16 38.24 -4.94
CA GLU A 144 -12.71 39.34 -4.08
C GLU A 144 -11.21 39.23 -3.89
N GLY A 145 -10.52 40.37 -3.93
CA GLY A 145 -9.06 40.44 -3.82
C GLY A 145 -8.33 40.14 -5.12
N ASP A 146 -7.03 40.05 -5.00
CA ASP A 146 -6.07 39.75 -6.09
C ASP A 146 -4.92 38.90 -5.55
N SER A 147 -4.09 38.39 -6.46
CA SER A 147 -2.91 37.58 -6.13
C SER A 147 -3.19 36.56 -5.02
N GLN A 148 -2.39 36.54 -3.96
CA GLN A 148 -2.56 35.62 -2.80
C GLN A 148 -3.71 35.97 -1.86
N GLY A 149 -4.37 37.12 -2.05
CA GLY A 149 -5.58 37.52 -1.32
C GLY A 149 -6.86 36.94 -1.89
N ARG A 150 -6.82 36.19 -3.00
CA ARG A 150 -7.99 35.78 -3.76
C ARG A 150 -8.29 34.27 -3.59
N GLY A 151 -9.31 33.94 -2.82
CA GLY A 151 -9.76 32.56 -2.65
C GLY A 151 -8.67 31.60 -2.14
N ASN A 152 -7.83 32.10 -1.23
CA ASN A 152 -6.65 31.40 -0.73
C ASN A 152 -6.99 30.42 0.38
N SER A 153 -6.35 29.30 0.38
CA SER A 153 -6.27 28.27 1.42
C SER A 153 -5.06 27.36 1.13
N GLY A 154 -4.92 26.25 1.83
CA GLY A 154 -3.83 25.29 1.61
C GLY A 154 -4.19 23.88 2.09
N VAL A 155 -3.65 22.89 1.40
CA VAL A 155 -3.71 21.47 1.79
C VAL A 155 -2.35 21.06 2.32
N PHE A 156 -2.23 20.89 3.64
CA PHE A 156 -0.96 20.56 4.30
C PHE A 156 -0.84 19.08 4.61
N LEU A 157 -0.05 18.38 3.81
CA LEU A 157 0.27 16.97 4.04
C LEU A 157 1.19 16.85 5.26
N MET A 158 0.80 16.01 6.22
CA MET A 158 1.47 15.82 7.52
C MET A 158 1.66 17.12 8.31
N GLY A 159 0.85 18.15 8.05
CA GLY A 159 1.01 19.49 8.63
C GLY A 159 2.31 20.20 8.25
N ARG A 160 2.96 19.80 7.16
CA ARG A 160 4.30 20.29 6.79
C ARG A 160 4.42 20.73 5.34
N LEU A 161 3.88 19.96 4.40
CA LEU A 161 4.01 20.22 2.97
C LEU A 161 2.70 20.80 2.45
N GLU A 162 2.75 22.01 1.91
CA GLU A 162 1.58 22.68 1.36
C GLU A 162 1.44 22.45 -0.14
N ILE A 163 0.29 21.92 -0.54
CA ILE A 163 -0.23 22.05 -1.91
C ILE A 163 -1.20 23.22 -1.91
N GLN A 164 -0.82 24.25 -2.68
CA GLN A 164 -1.54 25.52 -2.69
C GLN A 164 -2.97 25.38 -3.20
N VAL A 165 -3.88 26.02 -2.48
CA VAL A 165 -5.26 26.28 -2.87
C VAL A 165 -5.44 27.76 -3.09
N LEU A 166 -5.76 28.15 -4.32
CA LEU A 166 -5.94 29.56 -4.70
C LEU A 166 -6.98 29.65 -5.82
N ASP A 167 -7.72 30.76 -5.86
CA ASP A 167 -8.38 31.15 -7.08
C ASP A 167 -7.35 31.74 -8.05
N SER A 168 -6.76 30.85 -8.85
CA SER A 168 -5.77 31.19 -9.87
C SER A 168 -6.39 31.46 -11.23
N TYR A 169 -7.72 31.42 -11.35
CA TYR A 169 -8.44 31.65 -12.62
C TYR A 169 -8.36 33.13 -13.00
N ASP A 170 -7.65 33.48 -14.09
CA ASP A 170 -7.39 34.86 -14.50
C ASP A 170 -6.85 35.74 -13.36
N ASN A 171 -5.95 35.19 -12.54
CA ASN A 171 -5.35 35.83 -11.38
C ASN A 171 -3.82 35.85 -11.52
N VAL A 172 -3.21 37.01 -11.51
CA VAL A 172 -1.77 37.17 -11.62
C VAL A 172 -1.15 37.05 -10.21
N THR A 173 -0.22 36.12 -10.06
CA THR A 173 0.59 35.96 -8.83
C THR A 173 1.95 35.34 -9.17
N TYR A 174 2.80 35.08 -8.17
CA TYR A 174 4.06 34.39 -8.39
C TYR A 174 3.85 32.92 -8.73
N ALA A 175 4.72 32.38 -9.58
CA ALA A 175 4.52 31.07 -10.19
C ALA A 175 4.39 29.93 -9.17
N ASP A 176 5.20 29.95 -8.11
CA ASP A 176 5.23 28.94 -7.03
C ASP A 176 4.18 29.17 -5.94
N GLY A 177 3.23 30.08 -6.17
CA GLY A 177 2.05 30.33 -5.33
C GLY A 177 0.72 30.12 -6.04
N HIS A 178 0.70 29.64 -7.29
CA HIS A 178 -0.53 29.25 -7.97
C HIS A 178 -1.14 27.95 -7.38
N ALA A 179 -2.44 27.75 -7.60
CA ALA A 179 -3.12 26.50 -7.26
C ALA A 179 -2.36 25.28 -7.82
N GLY A 180 -2.14 24.27 -6.99
CA GLY A 180 -1.39 23.06 -7.35
C GLY A 180 0.12 23.20 -7.21
N ALA A 181 0.64 24.37 -6.82
CA ALA A 181 2.05 24.53 -6.49
C ALA A 181 2.41 23.71 -5.23
N TYR A 182 3.61 23.18 -5.20
CA TYR A 182 4.31 22.92 -3.95
C TYR A 182 4.78 24.28 -3.44
N TYR A 183 3.99 24.89 -2.55
CA TYR A 183 4.05 26.31 -2.24
C TYR A 183 5.45 26.77 -1.85
N GLY A 184 5.92 27.83 -2.54
CA GLY A 184 7.23 28.43 -2.32
C GLY A 184 8.43 27.56 -2.72
N VAL A 185 8.19 26.39 -3.35
CA VAL A 185 9.23 25.45 -3.78
C VAL A 185 9.16 25.19 -5.28
N ASN A 186 8.02 24.69 -5.78
CA ASN A 186 7.89 24.29 -7.19
C ASN A 186 6.55 24.75 -7.77
N PRO A 187 6.54 25.53 -8.87
CA PRO A 187 5.31 25.94 -9.53
C PRO A 187 4.58 24.74 -10.14
N PRO A 188 3.26 24.83 -10.37
CA PRO A 188 2.55 23.82 -11.12
C PRO A 188 2.98 23.82 -12.59
N LEU A 189 3.01 22.65 -13.22
CA LEU A 189 3.33 22.49 -14.65
C LEU A 189 2.28 23.13 -15.57
N ALA A 190 1.04 23.25 -15.09
CA ALA A 190 -0.09 23.83 -15.81
C ALA A 190 -1.14 24.35 -14.82
N LEU A 191 -2.08 25.15 -15.31
CA LEU A 191 -3.22 25.67 -14.54
C LEU A 191 -4.56 25.19 -15.14
N PRO A 192 -4.94 23.93 -14.95
CA PRO A 192 -6.18 23.36 -15.50
C PRO A 192 -7.40 23.72 -14.64
N LEU A 193 -7.75 24.99 -14.60
CA LEU A 193 -8.70 25.57 -13.65
C LEU A 193 -10.13 25.61 -14.18
N ASN A 194 -11.09 25.23 -13.34
CA ASN A 194 -12.47 25.64 -13.48
C ASN A 194 -12.68 27.07 -12.94
N PRO A 195 -13.68 27.83 -13.41
CA PRO A 195 -13.97 29.17 -12.92
C PRO A 195 -14.27 29.22 -11.40
N PRO A 196 -14.13 30.39 -10.73
CA PRO A 196 -14.51 30.56 -9.32
C PRO A 196 -15.91 30.06 -9.02
N GLY A 197 -16.10 29.49 -7.84
CA GLY A 197 -17.34 28.85 -7.41
C GLY A 197 -17.53 27.41 -7.90
N LYS A 198 -16.70 26.94 -8.83
CA LYS A 198 -16.70 25.55 -9.31
C LYS A 198 -15.66 24.73 -8.54
N PHE A 199 -15.99 23.44 -8.30
CA PHE A 199 -15.06 22.53 -7.65
C PHE A 199 -13.89 22.20 -8.56
N GLN A 200 -12.70 22.25 -7.98
CA GLN A 200 -11.45 21.72 -8.47
C GLN A 200 -11.21 20.39 -7.76
N VAL A 201 -10.53 19.47 -8.40
CA VAL A 201 -10.18 18.15 -7.85
C VAL A 201 -8.67 18.06 -7.74
N TYR A 202 -8.17 17.70 -6.57
CA TYR A 202 -6.81 17.25 -6.38
C TYR A 202 -6.79 15.75 -6.12
N ASP A 203 -6.01 15.04 -6.94
CA ASP A 203 -5.56 13.67 -6.67
C ASP A 203 -4.04 13.74 -6.43
N ILE A 204 -3.64 13.43 -5.19
CA ILE A 204 -2.28 13.62 -4.71
C ILE A 204 -1.70 12.26 -4.33
N VAL A 205 -0.54 11.90 -4.89
CA VAL A 205 0.28 10.80 -4.40
C VAL A 205 1.41 11.40 -3.56
N PHE A 206 1.43 11.06 -2.29
CA PHE A 206 2.42 11.55 -1.35
C PHE A 206 3.27 10.40 -0.81
N ARG A 207 4.58 10.55 -0.89
CA ARG A 207 5.59 9.68 -0.29
C ARG A 207 6.47 10.51 0.63
N ARG A 208 6.42 10.26 1.93
CA ARG A 208 7.25 10.96 2.91
C ARG A 208 8.74 10.65 2.70
N PRO A 209 9.66 11.51 3.13
CA PRO A 209 11.07 11.18 3.13
C PRO A 209 11.39 9.98 4.03
N VAL A 210 12.35 9.17 3.63
CA VAL A 210 12.89 8.07 4.43
C VAL A 210 14.31 8.41 4.84
N TYR A 211 14.58 8.35 6.13
CA TYR A 211 15.87 8.65 6.73
C TYR A 211 16.45 7.43 7.43
N ARG A 212 17.77 7.31 7.41
CA ARG A 212 18.57 6.41 8.26
C ARG A 212 19.45 7.28 9.13
N GLY A 213 19.07 7.55 10.38
CA GLY A 213 19.69 8.61 11.17
C GLY A 213 19.50 9.97 10.47
N ASP A 214 20.60 10.66 10.19
CA ASP A 214 20.61 11.95 9.46
C ASP A 214 20.75 11.79 7.94
N GLU A 215 20.98 10.58 7.44
CA GLU A 215 21.12 10.29 6.02
C GLU A 215 19.75 10.20 5.33
N VAL A 216 19.59 10.91 4.22
CA VAL A 216 18.41 10.80 3.35
C VAL A 216 18.55 9.55 2.48
N VAL A 217 17.79 8.50 2.78
CA VAL A 217 17.73 7.27 1.96
C VAL A 217 16.84 7.49 0.74
N ASP A 218 15.73 8.20 0.94
CA ASP A 218 14.78 8.57 -0.11
C ASP A 218 14.22 9.96 0.24
N PRO A 219 14.33 10.95 -0.64
CA PRO A 219 13.89 12.33 -0.35
C PRO A 219 12.36 12.44 -0.18
N GLY A 220 11.60 11.41 -0.56
CA GLY A 220 10.15 11.51 -0.65
C GLY A 220 9.71 12.31 -1.86
N TYR A 221 8.43 12.18 -2.23
CA TYR A 221 7.91 12.77 -3.47
C TYR A 221 6.45 13.14 -3.33
N VAL A 222 6.07 14.17 -4.08
CA VAL A 222 4.67 14.50 -4.31
C VAL A 222 4.36 14.51 -5.81
N THR A 223 3.27 13.84 -6.18
CA THR A 223 2.67 13.92 -7.51
C THR A 223 1.26 14.45 -7.35
N VAL A 224 0.90 15.48 -8.10
CA VAL A 224 -0.42 16.12 -8.02
C VAL A 224 -1.06 16.16 -9.39
N PHE A 225 -2.26 15.63 -9.47
CA PHE A 225 -3.18 15.86 -10.58
C PHE A 225 -4.23 16.88 -10.12
N MET A 226 -4.43 17.91 -10.93
CA MET A 226 -5.51 18.87 -10.75
C MET A 226 -6.49 18.74 -11.91
N ASN A 227 -7.75 18.45 -11.61
CA ASN A 227 -8.77 18.22 -12.62
C ASN A 227 -8.34 17.21 -13.71
N GLY A 228 -7.59 16.17 -13.30
CA GLY A 228 -7.06 15.13 -14.20
C GLY A 228 -5.81 15.51 -14.99
N VAL A 229 -5.27 16.73 -14.82
CA VAL A 229 -4.02 17.17 -15.46
C VAL A 229 -2.87 17.14 -14.47
N LEU A 230 -1.73 16.58 -14.84
CA LEU A 230 -0.52 16.51 -14.02
C LEU A 230 0.03 17.94 -13.79
N VAL A 231 0.15 18.34 -12.53
CA VAL A 231 0.68 19.65 -12.13
C VAL A 231 1.94 19.57 -11.27
N GLN A 232 2.17 18.43 -10.58
CA GLN A 232 3.44 18.10 -9.93
C GLN A 232 3.83 16.69 -10.34
N ASP A 233 4.98 16.50 -10.98
CA ASP A 233 5.46 15.23 -11.49
C ASP A 233 6.57 14.67 -10.62
N HIS A 234 6.20 13.80 -9.69
CA HIS A 234 7.18 13.12 -8.81
C HIS A 234 8.20 14.10 -8.22
N THR A 235 7.70 15.25 -7.78
CA THR A 235 8.53 16.35 -7.27
C THR A 235 9.15 15.95 -5.93
N ALA A 236 10.48 15.97 -5.85
CA ALA A 236 11.22 15.64 -4.62
C ALA A 236 10.89 16.63 -3.49
N LEU A 237 10.83 16.13 -2.26
CA LEU A 237 10.51 16.94 -1.10
C LEU A 237 11.79 17.62 -0.56
N GLU A 238 11.97 18.88 -0.89
CA GLU A 238 13.13 19.69 -0.50
C GLU A 238 12.91 20.50 0.79
N GLY A 239 11.97 20.07 1.62
CA GLY A 239 11.54 20.75 2.83
C GLY A 239 10.13 21.28 2.72
N SER A 240 9.65 22.05 3.70
CA SER A 240 8.40 22.77 3.60
C SER A 240 8.64 24.14 2.98
N GLY A 241 7.89 24.52 1.93
CA GLY A 241 7.81 25.88 1.47
C GLY A 241 7.19 26.78 2.56
N GLY A 242 7.51 28.06 2.52
CA GLY A 242 6.92 29.04 3.41
C GLY A 242 6.88 30.41 2.73
N HIS A 243 6.06 31.31 3.27
CA HIS A 243 6.00 32.66 2.73
C HIS A 243 7.36 33.34 2.89
N MET A 244 7.98 33.72 1.76
CA MET A 244 9.27 34.41 1.68
C MET A 244 10.47 33.66 2.29
N GLY A 245 10.35 32.37 2.58
CA GLY A 245 11.40 31.56 3.18
C GLY A 245 11.46 30.15 2.68
N ARG A 246 12.66 29.55 2.66
CA ARG A 246 12.89 28.14 2.39
C ARG A 246 13.20 27.42 3.69
N SER A 247 12.46 26.36 3.98
CA SER A 247 12.85 25.47 5.04
C SER A 247 13.81 24.39 4.53
N ARG A 248 14.63 23.86 5.44
CA ARG A 248 15.51 22.74 5.11
C ARG A 248 14.71 21.42 5.16
N PRO A 249 15.05 20.46 4.29
CA PRO A 249 14.54 19.09 4.44
C PRO A 249 14.90 18.56 5.83
N GLY A 250 14.05 17.71 6.36
CA GLY A 250 14.28 17.06 7.64
C GLY A 250 13.43 15.81 7.75
N PRO A 251 13.69 14.94 8.76
CA PRO A 251 12.92 13.72 8.94
C PRO A 251 11.45 14.04 9.20
N PHE A 252 10.58 13.30 8.52
CA PHE A 252 9.15 13.31 8.76
C PHE A 252 8.80 12.20 9.75
N PRO A 253 7.79 12.38 10.62
CA PRO A 253 7.26 11.30 11.41
C PRO A 253 6.64 10.23 10.49
N GLU A 254 6.42 9.02 11.02
CA GLU A 254 5.75 7.96 10.24
C GLU A 254 4.33 8.33 9.87
N LYS A 255 3.64 9.07 10.75
CA LYS A 255 2.28 9.55 10.57
C LYS A 255 2.15 11.01 10.98
N GLY A 256 1.28 11.72 10.32
CA GLY A 256 0.91 13.09 10.64
C GLY A 256 -0.51 13.40 10.19
N TYR A 257 -1.04 14.51 10.63
CA TYR A 257 -2.38 14.96 10.25
C TYR A 257 -2.39 15.64 8.89
N LEU A 258 -3.54 15.63 8.22
CA LEU A 258 -3.86 16.56 7.15
C LEU A 258 -4.41 17.85 7.78
N SER A 259 -3.93 19.02 7.37
CA SER A 259 -4.58 20.27 7.76
C SER A 259 -5.00 21.11 6.55
N LEU A 260 -6.04 21.91 6.78
CA LEU A 260 -6.60 22.84 5.81
C LEU A 260 -6.54 24.25 6.39
N GLN A 261 -6.04 25.20 5.58
CA GLN A 261 -5.73 26.55 6.04
C GLN A 261 -6.97 27.45 6.04
N ASP A 262 -7.11 28.27 7.09
CA ASP A 262 -7.93 29.49 7.09
C ASP A 262 -7.03 30.68 6.71
N HIS A 263 -7.13 31.13 5.47
CA HIS A 263 -6.48 32.35 4.97
C HIS A 263 -7.44 33.54 4.87
N GLY A 264 -8.57 33.48 5.57
CA GLY A 264 -9.56 34.55 5.57
C GLY A 264 -10.54 34.52 4.38
N ASN A 265 -10.44 33.54 3.50
CA ASN A 265 -11.35 33.35 2.37
C ASN A 265 -12.30 32.18 2.61
N PRO A 266 -13.59 32.27 2.30
CA PRO A 266 -14.57 31.21 2.51
C PRO A 266 -14.46 30.12 1.44
N THR A 267 -13.29 29.47 1.38
CA THR A 267 -13.03 28.33 0.50
C THR A 267 -13.79 27.12 1.00
N ARG A 268 -14.33 26.33 0.07
CA ARG A 268 -15.12 25.14 0.36
C ARG A 268 -14.34 23.89 0.04
N PHE A 269 -14.55 22.84 0.85
CA PHE A 269 -13.94 21.51 0.63
C PHE A 269 -15.02 20.43 0.75
N ARG A 270 -14.89 19.37 -0.06
CA ARG A 270 -15.76 18.20 -0.01
C ARG A 270 -15.01 16.94 -0.45
N ASN A 271 -15.60 15.78 -0.22
CA ASN A 271 -15.11 14.48 -0.70
C ASN A 271 -13.62 14.29 -0.37
N VAL A 272 -13.29 14.34 0.93
CA VAL A 272 -11.90 14.20 1.38
C VAL A 272 -11.67 12.78 1.88
N TRP A 273 -10.78 12.05 1.20
CA TRP A 273 -10.41 10.69 1.57
C TRP A 273 -8.98 10.38 1.20
N TYR A 274 -8.39 9.40 1.88
CA TYR A 274 -7.08 8.87 1.49
C TYR A 274 -7.09 7.35 1.42
N ARG A 275 -6.14 6.81 0.67
CA ARG A 275 -5.76 5.39 0.69
C ARG A 275 -4.32 5.30 1.17
N PRO A 276 -4.02 4.47 2.19
CA PRO A 276 -2.64 4.24 2.59
C PRO A 276 -1.89 3.53 1.47
N LEU A 277 -0.68 3.95 1.20
CA LEU A 277 0.22 3.27 0.28
C LEU A 277 1.11 2.29 1.05
N PRO A 278 1.54 1.19 0.42
CA PRO A 278 2.48 0.26 1.04
C PRO A 278 3.73 1.00 1.53
N PRO A 279 4.27 0.64 2.72
CA PRO A 279 5.48 1.23 3.24
C PRO A 279 6.66 0.94 2.28
N ARG A 280 7.56 1.90 2.15
CA ARG A 280 8.83 1.71 1.45
C ARG A 280 9.85 1.11 2.42
N SER A 281 10.83 0.40 1.86
CA SER A 281 11.94 -0.13 2.66
C SER A 281 12.78 1.01 3.25
N SER A 282 13.11 0.91 4.55
CA SER A 282 14.08 1.79 5.20
C SER A 282 15.51 1.59 4.66
N GLU A 283 15.74 0.48 3.95
CA GLU A 283 17.01 0.14 3.32
C GLU A 283 17.14 0.71 1.90
N GLY A 284 16.11 1.41 1.41
CA GLY A 284 16.09 2.03 0.09
C GLY A 284 15.64 1.08 -1.03
N GLY A 285 15.73 1.57 -2.26
CA GLY A 285 15.27 0.88 -3.46
C GLY A 285 13.78 1.13 -3.77
N THR A 286 13.35 0.62 -4.90
CA THR A 286 11.95 0.64 -5.37
C THR A 286 11.40 -0.78 -5.39
N ASP A 287 10.08 -0.95 -5.55
CA ASP A 287 9.47 -2.31 -5.65
C ASP A 287 9.98 -3.12 -6.85
N GLY A 288 10.50 -2.46 -7.89
CA GLY A 288 11.09 -3.10 -9.06
C GLY A 288 12.61 -3.29 -8.97
N TRP A 289 13.26 -2.60 -8.00
CA TRP A 289 14.71 -2.68 -7.78
C TRP A 289 15.00 -2.37 -6.31
N LEU A 290 15.01 -3.40 -5.50
CA LEU A 290 15.26 -3.27 -4.06
C LEU A 290 16.75 -3.04 -3.77
N SER A 291 17.07 -2.49 -2.60
CA SER A 291 18.43 -2.65 -2.07
C SER A 291 18.73 -4.14 -1.83
N THR A 292 20.00 -4.50 -1.85
CA THR A 292 20.45 -5.88 -1.61
C THR A 292 19.92 -6.41 -0.28
N GLU A 293 19.95 -5.59 0.77
CA GLU A 293 19.47 -5.93 2.11
C GLU A 293 17.96 -6.16 2.12
N ALA A 294 17.20 -5.29 1.46
CA ALA A 294 15.75 -5.42 1.38
C ALA A 294 15.32 -6.64 0.56
N ALA A 295 15.99 -6.91 -0.56
CA ALA A 295 15.74 -8.09 -1.38
C ALA A 295 16.06 -9.37 -0.59
N MET A 296 17.20 -9.40 0.10
CA MET A 296 17.61 -10.53 0.93
C MET A 296 16.62 -10.79 2.08
N ALA A 297 16.17 -9.75 2.78
CA ALA A 297 15.20 -9.89 3.87
C ALA A 297 13.88 -10.52 3.38
N LYS A 298 13.33 -10.04 2.26
CA LYS A 298 12.11 -10.61 1.66
C LYS A 298 12.31 -12.05 1.18
N ARG A 299 13.46 -12.37 0.60
CA ARG A 299 13.81 -13.73 0.20
C ARG A 299 13.89 -14.67 1.38
N GLN A 300 14.51 -14.24 2.50
CA GLN A 300 14.58 -15.04 3.73
C GLN A 300 13.19 -15.31 4.33
N GLU A 301 12.30 -14.29 4.32
CA GLU A 301 10.92 -14.45 4.77
C GLU A 301 10.17 -15.49 3.93
N THR A 302 10.27 -15.39 2.59
CA THR A 302 9.64 -16.36 1.68
C THR A 302 10.20 -17.76 1.87
N ALA A 303 11.53 -17.90 1.98
CA ALA A 303 12.17 -19.18 2.25
C ALA A 303 11.72 -19.81 3.57
N ALA A 304 11.61 -19.00 4.62
CA ALA A 304 11.14 -19.48 5.94
C ALA A 304 9.70 -20.02 5.87
N ALA A 305 8.81 -19.30 5.19
CA ALA A 305 7.43 -19.72 5.00
C ALA A 305 7.31 -21.03 4.20
N LEU A 306 8.13 -21.20 3.15
CA LEU A 306 8.18 -22.45 2.38
C LEU A 306 8.71 -23.63 3.18
N ARG A 307 9.71 -23.41 4.05
CA ARG A 307 10.21 -24.46 4.98
C ARG A 307 9.17 -24.84 6.01
N GLU A 308 8.37 -23.90 6.49
CA GLU A 308 7.26 -24.21 7.38
C GLU A 308 6.17 -25.02 6.68
N ALA A 309 5.84 -24.70 5.44
CA ALA A 309 4.94 -25.49 4.61
C ALA A 309 5.49 -26.91 4.36
N ALA A 310 6.80 -27.07 4.18
CA ALA A 310 7.45 -28.36 4.04
C ALA A 310 7.27 -29.23 5.29
N LYS A 311 7.39 -28.68 6.50
CA LYS A 311 7.13 -29.41 7.76
C LYS A 311 5.69 -29.92 7.83
N GLY A 312 4.72 -29.13 7.38
CA GLY A 312 3.33 -29.56 7.28
C GLY A 312 3.11 -30.74 6.34
N ALA A 313 3.93 -30.84 5.28
CA ALA A 313 3.88 -31.92 4.31
C ALA A 313 4.68 -33.18 4.70
N ALA A 314 5.60 -33.10 5.68
CA ALA A 314 6.53 -34.17 6.05
C ALA A 314 5.87 -35.47 6.54
N ASN A 315 4.62 -35.39 7.01
CA ASN A 315 3.83 -36.56 7.47
C ASN A 315 2.98 -37.20 6.35
N SER A 316 3.09 -36.71 5.12
CA SER A 316 2.36 -37.27 3.98
C SER A 316 2.99 -38.58 3.50
N ALA A 317 2.16 -39.50 3.03
CA ALA A 317 2.63 -40.69 2.35
C ALA A 317 3.32 -40.39 1.00
N ASP A 318 3.04 -39.23 0.40
CA ASP A 318 3.73 -38.71 -0.78
C ASP A 318 4.81 -37.69 -0.35
N PRO A 319 6.10 -38.02 -0.56
CA PRO A 319 7.20 -37.12 -0.21
C PRO A 319 7.39 -35.93 -1.15
N VAL A 320 6.73 -35.92 -2.32
CA VAL A 320 6.93 -34.92 -3.36
C VAL A 320 6.55 -33.51 -2.90
N PRO A 321 5.44 -33.25 -2.21
CA PRO A 321 5.10 -31.93 -1.71
C PRO A 321 6.14 -31.36 -0.72
N GLU A 322 6.67 -32.16 0.21
CA GLU A 322 7.75 -31.76 1.13
C GLU A 322 9.01 -31.39 0.33
N MET A 323 9.44 -32.28 -0.56
CA MET A 323 10.62 -32.09 -1.41
C MET A 323 10.51 -30.80 -2.23
N LEU A 324 9.40 -30.55 -2.90
CA LEU A 324 9.21 -29.37 -3.72
C LEU A 324 9.23 -28.08 -2.88
N ALA A 325 8.61 -28.06 -1.71
CA ALA A 325 8.62 -26.92 -0.82
C ALA A 325 10.03 -26.60 -0.30
N LEU A 326 10.80 -27.63 0.07
CA LEU A 326 12.21 -27.44 0.46
C LEU A 326 13.06 -26.93 -0.70
N MET A 327 12.98 -27.53 -1.88
CA MET A 327 13.71 -27.09 -3.07
C MET A 327 13.37 -25.68 -3.49
N GLU A 328 12.09 -25.30 -3.42
CA GLU A 328 11.64 -23.95 -3.71
C GLU A 328 12.20 -22.95 -2.69
N SER A 329 12.24 -23.30 -1.39
CA SER A 329 12.84 -22.45 -0.36
C SER A 329 14.31 -22.13 -0.63
N LEU A 330 15.04 -23.08 -1.21
CA LEU A 330 16.45 -22.93 -1.55
C LEU A 330 16.72 -21.98 -2.73
N VAL A 331 15.71 -21.77 -3.57
CA VAL A 331 15.79 -20.75 -4.64
C VAL A 331 15.87 -19.33 -4.06
N TYR A 332 15.22 -19.11 -2.89
CA TYR A 332 15.20 -17.81 -2.22
C TYR A 332 16.39 -17.62 -1.27
N ALA A 333 16.67 -18.61 -0.45
CA ALA A 333 17.77 -18.53 0.51
C ALA A 333 18.36 -19.90 0.80
N PRO A 334 19.72 -20.03 0.78
CA PRO A 334 20.40 -21.27 1.09
C PRO A 334 20.13 -21.70 2.54
N ASP A 335 20.08 -23.03 2.76
CA ASP A 335 19.92 -23.65 4.06
C ASP A 335 20.43 -25.11 3.99
N GLU A 336 21.43 -25.43 4.79
CA GLU A 336 22.09 -26.74 4.72
C GLU A 336 21.16 -27.90 5.10
N ALA A 337 20.32 -27.72 6.12
CA ALA A 337 19.39 -28.76 6.56
C ALA A 337 18.29 -29.01 5.52
N ALA A 338 17.72 -27.92 4.96
CA ALA A 338 16.74 -28.02 3.87
C ALA A 338 17.35 -28.69 2.61
N MET A 339 18.58 -28.34 2.27
CA MET A 339 19.29 -28.96 1.16
C MET A 339 19.51 -30.46 1.37
N ALA A 340 20.04 -30.85 2.53
CA ALA A 340 20.27 -32.26 2.85
C ALA A 340 18.98 -33.07 2.77
N ARG A 341 17.91 -32.55 3.36
CA ARG A 341 16.59 -33.22 3.34
C ARG A 341 15.98 -33.26 1.94
N ALA A 342 16.06 -32.21 1.17
CA ALA A 342 15.56 -32.18 -0.21
C ALA A 342 16.27 -33.20 -1.10
N VAL A 343 17.61 -33.33 -0.95
CA VAL A 343 18.41 -34.32 -1.67
C VAL A 343 18.06 -35.74 -1.26
N GLU A 344 17.90 -36.01 0.03
CA GLU A 344 17.43 -37.31 0.54
C GLU A 344 16.09 -37.70 -0.08
N LEU A 345 15.11 -36.79 -0.07
CA LEU A 345 13.80 -37.03 -0.66
C LEU A 345 13.86 -37.27 -2.18
N ALA A 346 14.70 -36.50 -2.90
CA ALA A 346 14.90 -36.69 -4.32
C ALA A 346 15.51 -38.05 -4.65
N GLN A 347 16.51 -38.50 -3.89
CA GLN A 347 17.11 -39.82 -4.02
C GLN A 347 16.11 -40.93 -3.73
N GLY A 348 15.33 -40.78 -2.65
CA GLY A 348 14.26 -41.72 -2.27
C GLY A 348 13.19 -41.84 -3.36
N TYR A 349 12.74 -40.69 -3.92
CA TYR A 349 11.82 -40.68 -5.04
C TYR A 349 12.37 -41.43 -6.26
N VAL A 350 13.58 -41.12 -6.69
CA VAL A 350 14.25 -41.80 -7.82
C VAL A 350 14.34 -43.32 -7.55
N ALA A 351 14.72 -43.73 -6.34
CA ALA A 351 14.77 -45.15 -5.97
C ALA A 351 13.40 -45.81 -6.01
N SER A 352 12.34 -45.14 -5.62
CA SER A 352 10.99 -45.64 -5.68
C SER A 352 10.51 -45.87 -7.12
N VAL A 353 10.68 -44.88 -7.98
CA VAL A 353 10.25 -44.92 -9.39
C VAL A 353 11.02 -45.99 -10.20
N LYS A 354 12.32 -46.17 -9.91
CA LYS A 354 13.13 -47.23 -10.55
C LYS A 354 12.62 -48.64 -10.28
N ARG A 355 11.83 -48.89 -9.25
CA ARG A 355 11.21 -50.19 -8.91
C ARG A 355 9.91 -50.46 -9.68
N LEU A 356 9.35 -49.41 -10.29
CA LEU A 356 8.08 -49.52 -11.02
C LEU A 356 8.32 -50.04 -12.44
N ALA A 357 7.33 -50.72 -12.99
CA ALA A 357 7.33 -51.25 -14.35
C ALA A 357 5.96 -51.15 -15.01
N GLY A 358 5.89 -51.26 -16.31
CA GLY A 358 4.64 -51.30 -17.07
C GLY A 358 3.68 -50.14 -16.79
N ALA A 359 2.45 -50.44 -16.45
CA ALA A 359 1.42 -49.44 -16.22
C ALA A 359 1.67 -48.56 -15.00
N GLU A 360 2.30 -49.08 -13.94
CA GLU A 360 2.62 -48.29 -12.74
C GLU A 360 3.67 -47.21 -13.06
N LEU A 361 4.71 -47.55 -13.79
CA LEU A 361 5.72 -46.59 -14.23
C LEU A 361 5.11 -45.55 -15.20
N GLN A 362 4.29 -46.00 -16.13
CA GLN A 362 3.59 -45.12 -17.07
C GLN A 362 2.68 -44.11 -16.33
N GLY A 363 2.05 -44.52 -15.22
CA GLY A 363 1.27 -43.61 -14.36
C GLY A 363 2.09 -42.52 -13.67
N ARG A 364 3.40 -42.67 -13.60
CA ARG A 364 4.31 -41.65 -13.02
C ARG A 364 4.96 -40.73 -14.06
N LYS A 365 4.68 -40.92 -15.34
CA LYS A 365 5.32 -40.17 -16.46
C LYS A 365 5.33 -38.67 -16.26
N ASP A 366 4.19 -38.07 -15.98
CA ASP A 366 4.07 -36.60 -15.87
C ASP A 366 4.80 -36.06 -14.64
N GLN A 367 4.72 -36.76 -13.51
CA GLN A 367 5.44 -36.39 -12.28
C GLN A 367 6.97 -36.50 -12.47
N VAL A 368 7.45 -37.56 -13.13
CA VAL A 368 8.88 -37.74 -13.48
C VAL A 368 9.37 -36.59 -14.35
N LYS A 369 8.62 -36.24 -15.39
CA LYS A 369 8.98 -35.11 -16.27
C LYS A 369 8.98 -33.79 -15.52
N GLN A 370 7.95 -33.52 -14.72
CA GLN A 370 7.86 -32.30 -13.92
C GLN A 370 9.05 -32.18 -12.96
N LEU A 371 9.41 -33.24 -12.24
CA LEU A 371 10.55 -33.21 -11.31
C LEU A 371 11.89 -33.07 -12.04
N ASN A 372 12.04 -33.69 -13.21
CA ASN A 372 13.23 -33.48 -14.04
C ASN A 372 13.37 -32.02 -14.46
N ASP A 373 12.28 -31.35 -14.83
CA ASP A 373 12.28 -29.93 -15.17
C ASP A 373 12.60 -29.04 -13.96
N VAL A 374 12.07 -29.37 -12.77
CA VAL A 374 12.44 -28.72 -11.51
C VAL A 374 13.94 -28.85 -11.23
N PHE A 375 14.50 -30.05 -11.35
CA PHE A 375 15.93 -30.27 -11.11
C PHE A 375 16.80 -29.53 -12.13
N LYS A 376 16.37 -29.45 -13.38
CA LYS A 376 17.05 -28.63 -14.42
C LYS A 376 17.02 -27.14 -14.08
N TYR A 377 15.91 -26.64 -13.53
CA TYR A 377 15.82 -25.26 -13.05
C TYR A 377 16.82 -24.99 -11.92
N LEU A 378 16.88 -25.89 -10.92
CA LEU A 378 17.80 -25.76 -9.79
C LEU A 378 19.27 -25.79 -10.22
N LEU A 379 19.62 -26.63 -11.20
CA LEU A 379 20.95 -26.68 -11.80
C LEU A 379 21.27 -25.41 -12.59
N LYS A 380 20.33 -24.92 -13.41
CA LYS A 380 20.49 -23.70 -14.20
C LYS A 380 20.86 -22.50 -13.30
N TRP A 381 20.21 -22.41 -12.16
CA TRP A 381 20.38 -21.30 -11.22
C TRP A 381 21.38 -21.60 -10.09
N LYS A 382 22.12 -22.69 -10.21
CA LYS A 382 23.17 -23.12 -9.25
C LYS A 382 22.65 -23.24 -7.80
N VAL A 383 21.39 -23.58 -7.64
CA VAL A 383 20.81 -23.92 -6.33
C VAL A 383 21.33 -25.27 -5.86
N VAL A 384 21.53 -26.20 -6.78
CA VAL A 384 22.22 -27.47 -6.56
C VAL A 384 23.47 -27.54 -7.46
N GLU A 385 24.45 -28.26 -7.00
CA GLU A 385 25.72 -28.47 -7.76
C GLU A 385 25.57 -29.56 -8.82
N ALA A 386 26.28 -29.37 -9.94
CA ALA A 386 26.41 -30.40 -10.97
C ALA A 386 27.60 -31.29 -10.68
N PRO A 387 27.52 -32.63 -10.92
CA PRO A 387 26.34 -33.35 -11.40
C PRO A 387 25.33 -33.61 -10.30
N PHE A 388 24.01 -33.44 -10.58
CA PHE A 388 22.95 -33.76 -9.67
C PHE A 388 22.35 -35.13 -10.00
N GLY A 389 22.75 -36.16 -9.28
CA GLY A 389 22.40 -37.57 -9.53
C GLY A 389 20.89 -37.83 -9.70
N PRO A 390 19.99 -37.25 -8.90
CA PRO A 390 18.53 -37.42 -9.13
C PRO A 390 18.08 -36.91 -10.50
N GLN A 391 18.57 -35.75 -10.98
CA GLN A 391 18.23 -35.20 -12.30
C GLN A 391 18.69 -36.15 -13.40
N GLU A 392 19.98 -36.57 -13.39
CA GLU A 392 20.51 -37.47 -14.38
C GLU A 392 19.76 -38.83 -14.44
N ALA A 393 19.30 -39.31 -13.28
CA ALA A 393 18.56 -40.56 -13.23
C ALA A 393 17.15 -40.43 -13.85
N LEU A 394 16.44 -39.32 -13.60
CA LEU A 394 15.14 -39.06 -14.22
C LEU A 394 15.30 -38.82 -15.73
N GLU A 395 16.30 -38.09 -16.16
CA GLU A 395 16.55 -37.85 -17.59
C GLU A 395 16.81 -39.15 -18.36
N ARG A 396 17.69 -40.00 -17.85
CA ARG A 396 17.92 -41.33 -18.43
C ARG A 396 16.61 -42.15 -18.49
N MET A 397 15.77 -42.09 -17.47
CA MET A 397 14.46 -42.77 -17.46
C MET A 397 13.54 -42.23 -18.56
N ILE A 398 13.43 -40.92 -18.70
CA ILE A 398 12.63 -40.23 -19.72
C ILE A 398 13.09 -40.67 -21.13
N GLU A 399 14.41 -40.76 -21.36
CA GLU A 399 14.99 -41.21 -22.62
C GLU A 399 14.68 -42.69 -22.90
N GLN A 400 14.95 -43.56 -21.94
CA GLN A 400 14.71 -45.01 -22.06
C GLN A 400 13.23 -45.33 -22.32
N GLN A 401 12.30 -44.59 -21.72
CA GLN A 401 10.85 -44.75 -21.93
C GLN A 401 10.34 -44.00 -23.19
N GLY A 402 11.18 -43.24 -23.88
CA GLY A 402 10.79 -42.45 -25.05
C GLY A 402 9.79 -41.31 -24.73
N TRP A 403 9.74 -40.85 -23.48
CA TRP A 403 8.80 -39.80 -23.03
C TRP A 403 9.19 -38.39 -23.51
N ASN A 404 10.37 -38.20 -24.03
CA ASN A 404 10.86 -36.96 -24.66
C ASN A 404 10.35 -36.77 -26.11
N LYS A 405 9.80 -37.83 -26.76
CA LYS A 405 9.27 -37.72 -28.11
C LYS A 405 8.02 -36.85 -28.09
N ARG A 406 8.05 -35.73 -28.79
CA ARG A 406 6.83 -34.98 -29.12
C ARG A 406 5.98 -35.89 -29.99
N ASN A 407 4.74 -36.21 -29.56
CA ASN A 407 3.76 -36.81 -30.45
C ASN A 407 3.64 -35.85 -31.66
N GLY A 408 4.13 -36.31 -32.82
CA GLY A 408 4.10 -35.53 -34.04
C GLY A 408 2.64 -35.10 -34.32
N ARG A 409 2.46 -33.80 -34.49
CA ARG A 409 1.35 -33.26 -35.23
C ARG A 409 1.78 -33.13 -36.68
#